data_0e44e511e8652469169602788dc1a643
#
_entry.id   0e44e511e8652469169602788dc1a643
#
_cell.length_a   1.000
_cell.length_b   1.000
_cell.length_c   1.000
_cell.angle_alpha   90.00
_cell.angle_beta   90.00
_cell.angle_gamma   90.00
#
_symmetry.space_group_name_H-M   'P 1'
#
loop_
_entity.id
_entity.type
_entity.pdbx_description
1 polymer ?
#
loop_
_entity_poly.entity_id
_entity_poly.type
_entity_poly.pdbx_seq_one_letter_code
_entity_poly.pdbx_strand_id
1 'polypeptide(L)'
;MLIPGLPVAASVLVLPGGTDNSTTPFSRRQPAPMRMYPFTLSLRALPRVVVHQAVYDVHGWNGEHNSPLAPAQAALDRLIDAHPDSPVILVGHSMGGRVAAHLAADKRVAGVLALAPWWQHADWEYIHGEARVLALHGTADQRTYPARTEKGIAQLRERGVDAEFVPIEGGGHAMLDHVWTWQSTSLTFVRSFL
;
A
#
# COMPACT_ATOMS: atom_id res chain seq x y z
N MET A 1 -16.89 9.82 1.86
CA MET A 1 -17.88 10.23 2.89
C MET A 1 -18.86 9.09 3.10
N LEU A 2 -19.03 8.64 4.34
CA LEU A 2 -20.00 7.57 4.67
C LEU A 2 -21.42 8.12 4.54
N ILE A 3 -22.30 7.32 3.95
CA ILE A 3 -23.72 7.66 3.77
C ILE A 3 -24.52 6.81 4.77
N PRO A 4 -25.25 7.41 5.73
CA PRO A 4 -26.02 6.65 6.70
C PRO A 4 -26.98 5.66 6.02
N GLY A 5 -26.99 4.42 6.51
CA GLY A 5 -27.87 3.35 6.00
C GLY A 5 -27.37 2.63 4.75
N LEU A 6 -26.27 3.05 4.14
CA LEU A 6 -25.64 2.32 3.03
C LEU A 6 -24.40 1.54 3.50
N PRO A 7 -24.17 0.32 2.99
CA PRO A 7 -22.98 -0.45 3.34
C PRO A 7 -21.71 0.25 2.87
N VAL A 8 -20.60 -0.04 3.55
CA VAL A 8 -19.25 0.37 3.11
C VAL A 8 -18.96 -0.30 1.77
N ALA A 9 -18.54 0.48 0.77
CA ALA A 9 -18.25 -0.03 -0.57
C ALA A 9 -16.83 -0.58 -0.67
N ALA A 10 -15.88 0.01 0.06
CA ALA A 10 -14.51 -0.49 0.18
C ALA A 10 -13.85 -0.03 1.48
N SER A 11 -12.95 -0.87 1.99
CA SER A 11 -12.10 -0.60 3.14
C SER A 11 -10.64 -0.47 2.69
N VAL A 12 -9.97 0.61 3.07
CA VAL A 12 -8.60 0.89 2.66
C VAL A 12 -7.69 0.99 3.87
N LEU A 13 -6.62 0.21 3.87
CA LEU A 13 -5.52 0.33 4.83
C LEU A 13 -4.32 0.99 4.17
N VAL A 14 -4.00 2.20 4.60
CA VAL A 14 -2.82 2.94 4.14
C VAL A 14 -1.64 2.59 5.02
N LEU A 15 -0.56 2.13 4.39
CA LEU A 15 0.65 1.59 5.02
C LEU A 15 1.83 2.54 4.74
N PRO A 16 2.25 3.33 5.73
CA PRO A 16 3.36 4.28 5.57
C PRO A 16 4.69 3.60 5.34
N GLY A 17 5.62 4.33 4.73
CA GLY A 17 7.02 3.95 4.65
C GLY A 17 7.73 4.04 6.00
N GLY A 18 8.99 3.60 5.97
CA GLY A 18 9.91 3.64 7.10
C GLY A 18 11.34 3.49 6.63
N THR A 19 12.20 2.95 7.48
CA THR A 19 13.60 2.67 7.19
C THR A 19 13.90 1.17 7.26
N ASP A 20 15.07 0.78 6.79
CA ASP A 20 15.54 -0.61 6.92
C ASP A 20 15.72 -1.00 8.40
N ASN A 21 16.47 -0.20 9.15
CA ASN A 21 16.76 -0.44 10.55
C ASN A 21 16.49 0.82 11.39
N SER A 22 15.59 0.71 12.35
CA SER A 22 15.34 1.75 13.35
C SER A 22 14.45 1.23 14.48
N THR A 23 14.87 1.42 15.70
CA THR A 23 14.07 1.19 16.92
C THR A 23 13.42 2.48 17.44
N THR A 24 13.58 3.58 16.71
CA THR A 24 12.92 4.86 17.06
C THR A 24 11.40 4.64 17.05
N PRO A 25 10.69 5.06 18.10
CA PRO A 25 9.24 4.99 18.14
C PRO A 25 8.60 5.62 16.91
N PHE A 26 7.59 4.97 16.34
CA PHE A 26 6.86 5.50 15.20
C PHE A 26 6.08 6.76 15.62
N SER A 27 6.12 7.77 14.77
CA SER A 27 5.33 8.98 14.95
C SER A 27 4.65 9.37 13.65
N ARG A 28 3.38 9.72 13.72
CA ARG A 28 2.60 10.23 12.58
C ARG A 28 3.18 11.54 12.00
N ARG A 29 4.07 12.23 12.75
CA ARG A 29 4.74 13.46 12.32
C ARG A 29 6.05 13.21 11.57
N GLN A 30 6.50 11.95 11.46
CA GLN A 30 7.67 11.60 10.65
C GLN A 30 7.38 11.81 9.15
N PRO A 31 8.39 12.09 8.33
CA PRO A 31 8.19 12.38 6.89
C PRO A 31 7.47 11.28 6.13
N ALA A 32 7.75 10.00 6.42
CA ALA A 32 7.15 8.89 5.70
C ALA A 32 5.63 8.75 5.96
N PRO A 33 5.12 8.77 7.21
CA PRO A 33 3.68 8.83 7.46
C PRO A 33 3.01 10.09 6.92
N MET A 34 3.67 11.26 7.06
CA MET A 34 3.13 12.52 6.55
C MET A 34 2.91 12.50 5.03
N ARG A 35 3.80 11.85 4.30
CA ARG A 35 3.70 11.67 2.83
C ARG A 35 2.43 10.94 2.42
N MET A 36 1.90 10.06 3.27
CA MET A 36 0.69 9.31 2.99
C MET A 36 -0.62 10.06 3.33
N TYR A 37 -0.57 11.20 4.02
CA TYR A 37 -1.77 11.96 4.33
C TYR A 37 -2.55 12.44 3.09
N PRO A 38 -1.93 12.98 2.03
CA PRO A 38 -2.66 13.34 0.83
C PRO A 38 -3.45 12.17 0.23
N PHE A 39 -2.86 10.97 0.20
CA PHE A 39 -3.55 9.76 -0.25
C PHE A 39 -4.69 9.37 0.70
N THR A 40 -4.44 9.39 2.00
CA THR A 40 -5.47 9.11 3.01
C THR A 40 -6.66 10.06 2.88
N LEU A 41 -6.42 11.35 2.70
CA LEU A 41 -7.47 12.37 2.59
C LEU A 41 -8.26 12.24 1.28
N SER A 42 -7.58 12.07 0.15
CA SER A 42 -8.22 11.92 -1.14
C SER A 42 -9.07 10.65 -1.23
N LEU A 43 -8.60 9.54 -0.67
CA LEU A 43 -9.35 8.29 -0.60
C LEU A 43 -10.55 8.38 0.34
N ARG A 44 -10.45 9.10 1.47
CA ARG A 44 -11.59 9.37 2.38
C ARG A 44 -12.68 10.22 1.73
N ALA A 45 -12.35 11.00 0.72
CA ALA A 45 -13.33 11.79 -0.04
C ALA A 45 -14.20 10.92 -0.97
N LEU A 46 -13.81 9.67 -1.25
CA LEU A 46 -14.62 8.75 -2.03
C LEU A 46 -15.88 8.34 -1.25
N PRO A 47 -17.03 8.21 -1.94
CA PRO A 47 -18.26 7.83 -1.28
C PRO A 47 -18.17 6.39 -0.75
N ARG A 48 -18.67 6.18 0.48
CA ARG A 48 -18.74 4.87 1.14
C ARG A 48 -17.40 4.13 1.28
N VAL A 49 -16.27 4.85 1.26
CA VAL A 49 -14.94 4.30 1.51
C VAL A 49 -14.50 4.61 2.94
N VAL A 50 -14.09 3.58 3.67
CA VAL A 50 -13.43 3.70 4.96
C VAL A 50 -11.93 3.63 4.77
N VAL A 51 -11.19 4.57 5.35
CA VAL A 51 -9.73 4.63 5.20
C VAL A 51 -9.06 4.75 6.56
N HIS A 52 -8.19 3.80 6.87
CA HIS A 52 -7.31 3.82 8.02
C HIS A 52 -5.86 3.93 7.58
N GLN A 53 -5.07 4.76 8.27
CA GLN A 53 -3.62 4.78 8.12
C GLN A 53 -2.99 4.05 9.28
N ALA A 54 -2.22 3.00 8.98
CA ALA A 54 -1.55 2.18 9.97
C ALA A 54 -0.56 2.98 10.83
N VAL A 55 -0.37 2.51 12.03
CA VAL A 55 0.62 2.97 12.99
C VAL A 55 1.45 1.77 13.40
N TYR A 56 2.75 1.88 13.30
CA TYR A 56 3.69 0.84 13.72
C TYR A 56 4.21 1.15 15.13
N ASP A 57 4.90 0.20 15.75
CA ASP A 57 5.54 0.43 17.04
C ASP A 57 6.84 1.22 16.88
N VAL A 58 7.62 0.84 15.86
CA VAL A 58 8.90 1.47 15.52
C VAL A 58 8.98 1.84 14.04
N HIS A 59 9.94 2.70 13.69
CA HIS A 59 10.06 3.24 12.33
C HIS A 59 10.76 2.31 11.34
N GLY A 60 11.43 1.24 11.81
CA GLY A 60 12.22 0.34 10.99
C GLY A 60 11.56 -0.99 10.68
N TRP A 61 12.02 -1.63 9.59
CA TRP A 61 11.70 -3.02 9.27
C TRP A 61 12.40 -4.00 10.25
N ASN A 62 13.69 -3.74 10.52
CA ASN A 62 14.54 -4.45 11.49
C ASN A 62 14.81 -5.94 11.15
N GLY A 63 15.15 -6.20 9.89
CA GLY A 63 15.59 -7.53 9.44
C GLY A 63 14.53 -8.61 9.68
N GLU A 64 14.91 -9.69 10.35
CA GLU A 64 14.03 -10.82 10.65
C GLU A 64 12.92 -10.51 11.67
N HIS A 65 13.04 -9.40 12.41
CA HIS A 65 11.98 -8.98 13.33
C HIS A 65 10.71 -8.55 12.59
N ASN A 66 10.84 -8.08 11.34
CA ASN A 66 9.69 -7.65 10.52
C ASN A 66 8.75 -6.71 11.30
N SER A 67 9.34 -5.79 12.06
CA SER A 67 8.68 -5.01 13.11
C SER A 67 7.32 -4.37 12.72
N PRO A 68 7.08 -3.91 11.47
CA PRO A 68 5.79 -3.33 11.11
C PRO A 68 4.69 -4.37 10.86
N LEU A 69 5.01 -5.67 10.69
CA LEU A 69 3.99 -6.65 10.27
C LEU A 69 2.93 -6.90 11.33
N ALA A 70 3.30 -7.14 12.58
CA ALA A 70 2.34 -7.45 13.64
C ALA A 70 1.34 -6.30 13.89
N PRO A 71 1.75 -5.02 14.08
CA PRO A 71 0.81 -3.91 14.22
C PRO A 71 -0.01 -3.65 12.96
N ALA A 72 0.55 -3.89 11.76
CA ALA A 72 -0.18 -3.75 10.50
C ALA A 72 -1.23 -4.85 10.33
N GLN A 73 -0.91 -6.10 10.68
CA GLN A 73 -1.87 -7.21 10.68
C GLN A 73 -3.03 -6.92 11.64
N ALA A 74 -2.73 -6.49 12.86
CA ALA A 74 -3.76 -6.12 13.82
C ALA A 74 -4.65 -4.96 13.32
N ALA A 75 -4.11 -4.03 12.52
CA ALA A 75 -4.90 -2.96 11.91
C ALA A 75 -5.78 -3.50 10.76
N LEU A 76 -5.28 -4.45 9.98
CA LEU A 76 -6.02 -5.14 8.92
C LEU A 76 -7.20 -5.92 9.52
N ASP A 77 -6.95 -6.73 10.56
CA ASP A 77 -7.99 -7.54 11.20
C ASP A 77 -9.11 -6.65 11.76
N ARG A 78 -8.77 -5.57 12.48
CA ARG A 78 -9.79 -4.61 12.97
C ARG A 78 -10.61 -3.97 11.85
N LEU A 79 -9.99 -3.71 10.69
CA LEU A 79 -10.69 -3.11 9.56
C LEU A 79 -11.66 -4.11 8.94
N ILE A 80 -11.26 -5.37 8.81
CA ILE A 80 -12.09 -6.46 8.30
C ILE A 80 -13.25 -6.75 9.26
N ASP A 81 -12.97 -6.87 10.56
CA ASP A 81 -13.99 -7.13 11.58
C ASP A 81 -15.07 -6.03 11.62
N ALA A 82 -14.66 -4.78 11.41
CA ALA A 82 -15.59 -3.64 11.36
C ALA A 82 -16.43 -3.60 10.08
N HIS A 83 -15.93 -4.16 8.96
CA HIS A 83 -16.56 -4.09 7.65
C HIS A 83 -16.37 -5.40 6.87
N PRO A 84 -16.95 -6.54 7.34
CA PRO A 84 -16.65 -7.87 6.83
C PRO A 84 -17.07 -8.09 5.38
N ASP A 85 -18.06 -7.35 4.89
CA ASP A 85 -18.60 -7.49 3.53
C ASP A 85 -17.94 -6.54 2.52
N SER A 86 -16.99 -5.68 2.96
CA SER A 86 -16.35 -4.74 2.05
C SER A 86 -15.02 -5.27 1.53
N PRO A 87 -14.69 -5.10 0.23
CA PRO A 87 -13.37 -5.45 -0.27
C PRO A 87 -12.30 -4.62 0.44
N VAL A 88 -11.20 -5.28 0.82
CA VAL A 88 -10.07 -4.63 1.46
C VAL A 88 -8.97 -4.32 0.46
N ILE A 89 -8.52 -3.07 0.45
CA ILE A 89 -7.46 -2.59 -0.42
C ILE A 89 -6.30 -2.08 0.44
N LEU A 90 -5.10 -2.57 0.17
CA LEU A 90 -3.88 -2.12 0.81
C LEU A 90 -3.20 -1.05 -0.07
N VAL A 91 -2.85 0.08 0.52
CA VAL A 91 -2.13 1.17 -0.16
C VAL A 91 -0.81 1.42 0.57
N GLY A 92 0.30 0.95 0.01
CA GLY A 92 1.59 0.96 0.68
C GLY A 92 2.68 1.72 -0.07
N HIS A 93 3.41 2.61 0.63
CA HIS A 93 4.57 3.30 0.08
C HIS A 93 5.88 2.77 0.65
N SER A 94 6.87 2.52 -0.20
CA SER A 94 8.23 2.13 0.22
C SER A 94 8.20 0.86 1.10
N MET A 95 8.65 0.92 2.36
CA MET A 95 8.50 -0.14 3.35
C MET A 95 7.02 -0.56 3.52
N GLY A 96 6.08 0.38 3.49
CA GLY A 96 4.66 0.07 3.53
C GLY A 96 4.17 -0.74 2.33
N GLY A 97 4.80 -0.59 1.15
CA GLY A 97 4.57 -1.46 -0.01
C GLY A 97 5.07 -2.89 0.20
N ARG A 98 6.15 -3.06 0.97
CA ARG A 98 6.62 -4.36 1.43
C ARG A 98 5.64 -4.98 2.43
N VAL A 99 5.20 -4.20 3.43
CA VAL A 99 4.16 -4.63 4.38
C VAL A 99 2.89 -5.04 3.65
N ALA A 100 2.43 -4.26 2.66
CA ALA A 100 1.25 -4.60 1.86
C ALA A 100 1.38 -5.96 1.17
N ALA A 101 2.54 -6.26 0.59
CA ALA A 101 2.78 -7.55 -0.05
C ALA A 101 2.65 -8.71 0.94
N HIS A 102 3.24 -8.60 2.14
CA HIS A 102 3.11 -9.63 3.17
C HIS A 102 1.68 -9.80 3.68
N LEU A 103 0.96 -8.70 3.94
CA LEU A 103 -0.44 -8.75 4.37
C LEU A 103 -1.37 -9.32 3.29
N ALA A 104 -1.01 -9.18 2.01
CA ALA A 104 -1.77 -9.73 0.90
C ALA A 104 -1.62 -11.26 0.72
N ALA A 105 -0.99 -11.96 1.68
CA ALA A 105 -1.15 -13.40 1.86
C ALA A 105 -2.56 -13.74 2.37
N ASP A 106 -3.24 -12.80 3.02
CA ASP A 106 -4.61 -12.94 3.47
C ASP A 106 -5.58 -12.80 2.28
N LYS A 107 -6.35 -13.86 2.01
CA LYS A 107 -7.30 -13.93 0.89
C LYS A 107 -8.45 -12.92 0.98
N ARG A 108 -8.63 -12.25 2.11
CA ARG A 108 -9.61 -11.18 2.29
C ARG A 108 -9.15 -9.85 1.67
N VAL A 109 -7.87 -9.75 1.28
CA VAL A 109 -7.32 -8.59 0.58
C VAL A 109 -7.68 -8.67 -0.90
N ALA A 110 -8.55 -7.78 -1.37
CA ALA A 110 -8.99 -7.74 -2.76
C ALA A 110 -8.01 -6.97 -3.68
N GLY A 111 -7.24 -6.03 -3.13
CA GLY A 111 -6.33 -5.23 -3.94
C GLY A 111 -5.09 -4.72 -3.21
N VAL A 112 -4.01 -4.58 -3.96
CA VAL A 112 -2.73 -3.99 -3.50
C VAL A 112 -2.33 -2.87 -4.43
N LEU A 113 -2.23 -1.66 -3.89
CA LEU A 113 -1.62 -0.51 -4.54
C LEU A 113 -0.24 -0.27 -3.92
N ALA A 114 0.79 -0.58 -4.68
CA ALA A 114 2.18 -0.45 -4.25
C ALA A 114 2.80 0.81 -4.86
N LEU A 115 3.15 1.77 -4.03
CA LEU A 115 3.73 3.06 -4.40
C LEU A 115 5.23 3.05 -4.11
N ALA A 116 6.07 3.05 -5.15
CA ALA A 116 7.53 2.94 -5.02
C ALA A 116 7.94 1.87 -3.98
N PRO A 117 7.42 0.62 -4.07
CA PRO A 117 7.55 -0.37 -3.02
C PRO A 117 9.01 -0.81 -2.82
N TRP A 118 9.34 -1.14 -1.58
CA TRP A 118 10.63 -1.71 -1.24
C TRP A 118 10.58 -3.25 -1.28
N TRP A 119 10.46 -3.81 -2.47
CA TRP A 119 10.42 -5.26 -2.70
C TRP A 119 11.82 -5.83 -2.91
N GLN A 120 12.56 -5.99 -1.82
CA GLN A 120 13.97 -6.36 -1.86
C GLN A 120 14.22 -7.87 -1.94
N HIS A 121 13.36 -8.67 -1.34
CA HIS A 121 13.52 -10.12 -1.19
C HIS A 121 12.37 -10.88 -1.85
N ALA A 122 11.99 -10.48 -3.06
CA ALA A 122 10.84 -11.05 -3.77
C ALA A 122 9.54 -11.01 -2.94
N ASP A 123 9.35 -9.93 -2.18
CA ASP A 123 8.21 -9.77 -1.27
C ASP A 123 6.84 -9.90 -1.98
N TRP A 124 6.77 -9.68 -3.30
CA TRP A 124 5.58 -9.91 -4.11
C TRP A 124 5.12 -11.38 -4.13
N GLU A 125 5.99 -12.34 -3.76
CA GLU A 125 5.63 -13.75 -3.72
C GLU A 125 4.57 -14.07 -2.66
N TYR A 126 4.46 -13.25 -1.61
CA TYR A 126 3.43 -13.38 -0.59
C TYR A 126 2.03 -13.00 -1.08
N ILE A 127 1.92 -12.22 -2.16
CA ILE A 127 0.62 -11.79 -2.68
C ILE A 127 -0.13 -12.99 -3.26
N HIS A 128 -1.34 -13.26 -2.75
CA HIS A 128 -2.16 -14.36 -3.24
C HIS A 128 -2.73 -14.10 -4.65
N GLY A 129 -3.10 -15.17 -5.35
CA GLY A 129 -3.43 -15.14 -6.78
C GLY A 129 -4.72 -14.38 -7.15
N GLU A 130 -5.61 -14.15 -6.19
CA GLU A 130 -6.91 -13.49 -6.43
C GLU A 130 -6.87 -11.98 -6.18
N ALA A 131 -5.78 -11.46 -5.59
CA ALA A 131 -5.61 -10.03 -5.37
C ALA A 131 -5.30 -9.32 -6.69
N ARG A 132 -5.93 -8.18 -6.93
CA ARG A 132 -5.53 -7.28 -8.01
C ARG A 132 -4.41 -6.36 -7.55
N VAL A 133 -3.36 -6.23 -8.34
CA VAL A 133 -2.14 -5.49 -7.98
C VAL A 133 -1.88 -4.36 -8.96
N LEU A 134 -1.69 -3.15 -8.43
CA LEU A 134 -1.16 -2.02 -9.20
C LEU A 134 0.09 -1.51 -8.52
N ALA A 135 1.21 -1.47 -9.23
CA ALA A 135 2.44 -0.86 -8.74
C ALA A 135 2.80 0.37 -9.55
N LEU A 136 2.96 1.50 -8.87
CA LEU A 136 3.49 2.73 -9.43
C LEU A 136 4.92 2.92 -8.96
N HIS A 137 5.83 3.27 -9.88
CA HIS A 137 7.22 3.54 -9.50
C HIS A 137 7.82 4.64 -10.35
N GLY A 138 8.48 5.60 -9.71
CA GLY A 138 9.18 6.66 -10.40
C GLY A 138 10.47 6.17 -11.05
N THR A 139 10.71 6.51 -12.34
CA THR A 139 11.89 6.02 -13.07
C THR A 139 13.21 6.60 -12.56
N ALA A 140 13.17 7.73 -11.83
CA ALA A 140 14.32 8.34 -11.18
C ALA A 140 14.54 7.89 -9.72
N ASP A 141 13.76 6.93 -9.23
CA ASP A 141 13.93 6.40 -7.87
C ASP A 141 15.21 5.56 -7.75
N GLN A 142 16.13 6.03 -6.88
CA GLN A 142 17.39 5.35 -6.58
C GLN A 142 17.39 4.63 -5.23
N ARG A 143 16.24 4.60 -4.52
CA ARG A 143 16.12 3.96 -3.20
C ARG A 143 15.60 2.55 -3.28
N THR A 144 14.53 2.36 -4.05
CA THR A 144 13.81 1.08 -4.10
C THR A 144 13.85 0.41 -5.47
N TYR A 145 14.45 1.09 -6.44
CA TYR A 145 14.77 0.60 -7.79
C TYR A 145 13.55 0.09 -8.60
N PRO A 146 13.04 0.88 -9.55
CA PRO A 146 11.84 0.55 -10.33
C PRO A 146 11.94 -0.80 -11.07
N ALA A 147 13.13 -1.19 -11.52
CA ALA A 147 13.35 -2.48 -12.19
C ALA A 147 12.99 -3.69 -11.31
N ARG A 148 13.11 -3.59 -9.98
CA ARG A 148 12.67 -4.66 -9.06
C ARG A 148 11.15 -4.77 -9.02
N THR A 149 10.47 -3.63 -9.01
CA THR A 149 9.00 -3.59 -9.04
C THR A 149 8.46 -4.15 -10.34
N GLU A 150 9.04 -3.75 -11.46
CA GLU A 150 8.69 -4.26 -12.79
C GLU A 150 8.87 -5.78 -12.88
N LYS A 151 10.03 -6.29 -12.40
CA LYS A 151 10.28 -7.74 -12.30
C LYS A 151 9.21 -8.43 -11.43
N GLY A 152 8.88 -7.86 -10.27
CA GLY A 152 7.87 -8.41 -9.38
C GLY A 152 6.50 -8.51 -10.04
N ILE A 153 6.09 -7.47 -10.76
CA ILE A 153 4.83 -7.46 -11.52
C ILE A 153 4.86 -8.49 -12.66
N ALA A 154 5.98 -8.64 -13.36
CA ALA A 154 6.11 -9.68 -14.40
C ALA A 154 5.90 -11.08 -13.81
N GLN A 155 6.53 -11.38 -12.68
CA GLN A 155 6.38 -12.68 -12.00
C GLN A 155 4.98 -12.91 -11.42
N LEU A 156 4.33 -11.87 -10.92
CA LEU A 156 2.91 -11.95 -10.52
C LEU A 156 2.02 -12.33 -11.71
N ARG A 157 2.22 -11.70 -12.86
CA ARG A 157 1.49 -12.03 -14.11
C ARG A 157 1.74 -13.46 -14.56
N GLU A 158 2.98 -13.96 -14.49
CA GLU A 158 3.33 -15.35 -14.80
C GLU A 158 2.58 -16.35 -13.90
N ARG A 159 2.26 -15.94 -12.67
CA ARG A 159 1.44 -16.71 -11.72
C ARG A 159 -0.07 -16.55 -11.95
N GLY A 160 -0.49 -15.78 -12.95
CA GLY A 160 -1.91 -15.52 -13.25
C GLY A 160 -2.56 -14.43 -12.40
N VAL A 161 -1.78 -13.65 -11.63
CA VAL A 161 -2.29 -12.52 -10.85
C VAL A 161 -2.63 -11.35 -11.78
N ASP A 162 -3.76 -10.70 -11.59
CA ASP A 162 -4.10 -9.43 -12.25
C ASP A 162 -3.19 -8.31 -11.70
N ALA A 163 -2.06 -8.08 -12.37
CA ALA A 163 -1.02 -7.18 -11.92
C ALA A 163 -0.58 -6.19 -13.00
N GLU A 164 -0.45 -4.93 -12.64
CA GLU A 164 -0.05 -3.85 -13.54
C GLU A 164 1.12 -3.06 -12.98
N PHE A 165 2.06 -2.66 -13.85
CA PHE A 165 3.15 -1.74 -13.55
C PHE A 165 2.96 -0.45 -14.31
N VAL A 166 2.98 0.68 -13.60
CA VAL A 166 2.89 2.03 -14.17
C VAL A 166 4.16 2.80 -13.81
N PRO A 167 5.10 2.98 -14.75
CA PRO A 167 6.25 3.83 -14.55
C PRO A 167 5.81 5.30 -14.54
N ILE A 168 6.37 6.08 -13.63
CA ILE A 168 6.21 7.55 -13.61
C ILE A 168 7.53 8.16 -14.03
N GLU A 169 7.56 8.63 -15.27
CA GLU A 169 8.79 9.15 -15.89
C GLU A 169 9.35 10.34 -15.11
N GLY A 170 10.63 10.27 -14.73
CA GLY A 170 11.30 11.28 -13.91
C GLY A 170 10.85 11.35 -12.46
N GLY A 171 9.89 10.54 -12.04
CA GLY A 171 9.39 10.52 -10.66
C GLY A 171 10.43 10.00 -9.68
N GLY A 172 10.53 10.66 -8.52
CA GLY A 172 11.42 10.26 -7.43
C GLY A 172 10.71 9.43 -6.35
N HIS A 173 11.52 8.82 -5.43
CA HIS A 173 11.03 7.99 -4.33
C HIS A 173 9.99 8.69 -3.44
N ALA A 174 10.14 9.99 -3.25
CA ALA A 174 9.30 10.74 -2.33
C ALA A 174 7.89 11.05 -2.88
N MET A 175 7.60 10.75 -4.16
CA MET A 175 6.33 11.06 -4.82
C MET A 175 5.96 12.55 -4.77
N LEU A 176 6.97 13.43 -4.66
CA LEU A 176 6.80 14.88 -4.65
C LEU A 176 6.79 15.47 -6.07
N ASP A 177 7.32 14.70 -7.02
CA ASP A 177 7.24 14.99 -8.45
C ASP A 177 5.99 14.29 -9.00
N HIS A 178 5.37 14.89 -10.01
CA HIS A 178 4.19 14.31 -10.67
C HIS A 178 3.04 13.94 -9.71
N VAL A 179 2.81 14.76 -8.68
CA VAL A 179 1.84 14.50 -7.60
C VAL A 179 0.46 14.11 -8.15
N TRP A 180 0.02 14.77 -9.22
CA TRP A 180 -1.25 14.44 -9.86
C TRP A 180 -1.31 13.01 -10.39
N THR A 181 -0.25 12.52 -11.03
CA THR A 181 -0.18 11.15 -11.56
C THR A 181 -0.27 10.14 -10.43
N TRP A 182 0.52 10.32 -9.36
CA TRP A 182 0.46 9.46 -8.18
C TRP A 182 -0.95 9.42 -7.57
N GLN A 183 -1.56 10.58 -7.38
CA GLN A 183 -2.87 10.71 -6.73
C GLN A 183 -4.01 10.18 -7.62
N SER A 184 -4.08 10.62 -8.88
CA SER A 184 -5.19 10.25 -9.77
C SER A 184 -5.20 8.75 -10.09
N THR A 185 -4.02 8.15 -10.33
CA THR A 185 -3.91 6.71 -10.57
C THR A 185 -4.32 5.91 -9.32
N SER A 186 -3.90 6.36 -8.13
CA SER A 186 -4.32 5.75 -6.87
C SER A 186 -5.83 5.81 -6.65
N LEU A 187 -6.45 6.95 -6.93
CA LEU A 187 -7.90 7.12 -6.84
C LEU A 187 -8.64 6.22 -7.85
N THR A 188 -8.14 6.14 -9.08
CA THR A 188 -8.72 5.30 -10.14
C THR A 188 -8.67 3.83 -9.74
N PHE A 189 -7.54 3.36 -9.22
CA PHE A 189 -7.40 1.99 -8.75
C PHE A 189 -8.41 1.67 -7.63
N VAL A 190 -8.52 2.50 -6.59
CA VAL A 190 -9.48 2.25 -5.51
C VAL A 190 -10.92 2.35 -5.98
N ARG A 191 -11.24 3.29 -6.88
CA ARG A 191 -12.59 3.43 -7.47
C ARG A 191 -13.02 2.19 -8.24
N SER A 192 -12.12 1.43 -8.82
CA SER A 192 -12.47 0.22 -9.58
C SER A 192 -12.99 -0.94 -8.71
N PHE A 193 -12.99 -0.77 -7.39
CA PHE A 193 -13.60 -1.70 -6.43
C PHE A 193 -14.96 -1.24 -5.89
N LEU A 194 -15.43 -0.04 -6.29
CA LEU A 194 -16.70 0.53 -5.85
C LEU A 194 -17.84 0.17 -6.80
#